data_bc814ea62a281b4117abe75f8e054a77
#
_entry.id   bc814ea62a281b4117abe75f8e054a77
#
_cell.length_a   1.000
_cell.length_b   1.000
_cell.length_c   1.000
_cell.angle_alpha   90.00
_cell.angle_beta   90.00
_cell.angle_gamma   90.00
#
_symmetry.space_group_name_H-M   'P 1'
#
loop_
_entity.id
_entity.type
_entity.pdbx_description
1 polymer ?
#
loop_
_entity_poly.entity_id
_entity_poly.type
_entity_poly.pdbx_seq_one_letter_code
_entity_poly.pdbx_strand_id
1 'polypeptide(L)'
;MSSVAFTDIESLVTNDSTLGDGELGIRKNAALVVVDGKIAWIGDSKAVAVTDNRISLAGKTVVPGFVDTHAHLVFDGDRSEEFSARMRGESYSAGGIKTTVAATRVASDETLRANTARLVHELHRSGVTTFESKSGYALDVENETRSLRIASEFTEETTFLGAHVVPSEFIGNADEYVSLVIGEMLDEVKASSKWIDVFCDRGAFTPDQTRTILKAGIAKGLAPRLHANQLEAGEGIAIGVELDAASVDHVSHFTDADIALLS
;
A
#
# COMPACT_ATOMS: atom_id res chain seq x y z
N MET A 1 -6.57 18.26 -26.80
CA MET A 1 -7.29 18.05 -25.53
C MET A 1 -8.43 17.10 -25.83
N SER A 2 -8.55 16.02 -25.07
CA SER A 2 -9.67 15.06 -25.22
C SER A 2 -10.63 15.26 -24.07
N SER A 3 -11.93 15.43 -24.38
CA SER A 3 -12.99 15.63 -23.39
C SER A 3 -14.02 14.51 -23.46
N VAL A 4 -14.42 14.00 -22.29
CA VAL A 4 -15.48 12.99 -22.14
C VAL A 4 -16.49 13.45 -21.11
N ALA A 5 -17.76 13.44 -21.46
CA ALA A 5 -18.86 13.63 -20.53
C ALA A 5 -19.46 12.28 -20.12
N PHE A 6 -19.54 12.03 -18.83
CA PHE A 6 -20.33 10.95 -18.24
C PHE A 6 -21.64 11.53 -17.76
N THR A 7 -22.76 11.08 -18.32
CA THR A 7 -24.10 11.69 -18.13
C THR A 7 -25.11 10.71 -17.55
N ASP A 8 -26.25 11.22 -17.16
CA ASP A 8 -27.38 10.44 -16.65
C ASP A 8 -27.03 9.60 -15.42
N ILE A 9 -26.05 10.09 -14.63
CA ILE A 9 -25.63 9.44 -13.39
C ILE A 9 -26.77 9.55 -12.38
N GLU A 10 -27.34 8.42 -11.97
CA GLU A 10 -28.43 8.42 -11.00
C GLU A 10 -28.01 9.00 -9.65
N SER A 11 -26.81 8.63 -9.18
CA SER A 11 -26.24 9.11 -7.93
C SER A 11 -24.73 9.28 -8.07
N LEU A 12 -24.23 10.50 -7.94
CA LEU A 12 -22.82 10.83 -7.92
C LEU A 12 -22.40 11.19 -6.50
N VAL A 13 -21.47 10.44 -5.93
CA VAL A 13 -20.84 10.74 -4.63
C VAL A 13 -19.58 11.54 -4.91
N THR A 14 -19.49 12.77 -4.40
CA THR A 14 -18.35 13.65 -4.64
C THR A 14 -17.34 13.64 -3.50
N ASN A 15 -17.73 13.17 -2.30
CA ASN A 15 -17.00 13.34 -1.03
C ASN A 15 -16.71 14.82 -0.69
N ASP A 16 -17.50 15.75 -1.25
CA ASP A 16 -17.41 17.18 -0.99
C ASP A 16 -18.82 17.72 -0.71
N SER A 17 -19.09 18.06 0.55
CA SER A 17 -20.38 18.56 1.01
C SER A 17 -20.79 19.90 0.36
N THR A 18 -19.86 20.61 -0.27
CA THR A 18 -20.17 21.85 -1.01
C THR A 18 -20.72 21.59 -2.41
N LEU A 19 -20.53 20.35 -2.93
CA LEU A 19 -20.94 19.96 -4.27
C LEU A 19 -22.24 19.15 -4.33
N GLY A 20 -22.80 18.77 -3.19
CA GLY A 20 -24.04 17.97 -3.15
C GLY A 20 -24.62 17.83 -1.75
N ASP A 21 -25.57 16.93 -1.57
CA ASP A 21 -26.29 16.74 -0.31
C ASP A 21 -25.49 15.88 0.69
N GLY A 22 -25.55 16.27 1.95
CA GLY A 22 -24.93 15.57 3.08
C GLY A 22 -23.40 15.60 3.08
N GLU A 23 -22.78 14.90 4.02
CA GLU A 23 -21.32 14.86 4.18
C GLU A 23 -20.59 14.25 2.97
N LEU A 24 -21.24 13.32 2.27
CA LEU A 24 -20.70 12.68 1.07
C LEU A 24 -20.91 13.50 -0.20
N GLY A 25 -21.58 14.66 -0.15
CA GLY A 25 -21.82 15.52 -1.31
C GLY A 25 -22.55 14.80 -2.44
N ILE A 26 -23.69 14.12 -2.15
CA ILE A 26 -24.42 13.30 -3.13
C ILE A 26 -25.22 14.18 -4.08
N ARG A 27 -25.05 13.97 -5.37
CA ARG A 27 -25.84 14.61 -6.43
C ARG A 27 -26.69 13.59 -7.19
N LYS A 28 -27.96 13.90 -7.41
CA LYS A 28 -28.87 13.09 -8.24
C LYS A 28 -28.94 13.63 -9.66
N ASN A 29 -29.20 12.75 -10.63
CA ASN A 29 -29.29 13.08 -12.06
C ASN A 29 -28.09 13.89 -12.56
N ALA A 30 -26.92 13.52 -12.11
CA ALA A 30 -25.68 14.25 -12.29
C ALA A 30 -24.95 13.89 -13.58
N ALA A 31 -24.00 14.74 -13.93
CA ALA A 31 -22.96 14.43 -14.90
C ALA A 31 -21.61 14.98 -14.43
N LEU A 32 -20.54 14.41 -14.98
CA LEU A 32 -19.20 14.95 -14.85
C LEU A 32 -18.51 14.99 -16.21
N VAL A 33 -17.62 15.97 -16.38
CA VAL A 33 -16.81 16.13 -17.57
C VAL A 33 -15.34 15.95 -17.20
N VAL A 34 -14.68 15.06 -17.92
CA VAL A 34 -13.22 14.82 -17.79
C VAL A 34 -12.53 15.44 -19.00
N VAL A 35 -11.50 16.24 -18.75
CA VAL A 35 -10.63 16.82 -19.77
C VAL A 35 -9.19 16.43 -19.42
N ASP A 36 -8.51 15.80 -20.36
CA ASP A 36 -7.11 15.37 -20.19
C ASP A 36 -6.87 14.58 -18.89
N GLY A 37 -7.79 13.66 -18.55
CA GLY A 37 -7.70 12.79 -17.38
C GLY A 37 -8.10 13.44 -16.03
N LYS A 38 -8.55 14.70 -16.03
CA LYS A 38 -8.99 15.41 -14.82
C LYS A 38 -10.45 15.77 -14.88
N ILE A 39 -11.16 15.71 -13.74
CA ILE A 39 -12.54 16.20 -13.61
C ILE A 39 -12.52 17.72 -13.75
N ALA A 40 -13.07 18.22 -14.84
CA ALA A 40 -13.13 19.64 -15.14
C ALA A 40 -14.45 20.28 -14.73
N TRP A 41 -15.53 19.49 -14.64
CA TRP A 41 -16.86 20.00 -14.29
C TRP A 41 -17.74 18.88 -13.71
N ILE A 42 -18.58 19.25 -12.76
CA ILE A 42 -19.64 18.43 -12.18
C ILE A 42 -20.91 19.26 -12.12
N GLY A 43 -22.05 18.68 -12.51
CA GLY A 43 -23.34 19.38 -12.46
C GLY A 43 -24.55 18.53 -12.85
N ASP A 44 -25.67 19.19 -13.20
CA ASP A 44 -26.86 18.50 -13.68
C ASP A 44 -26.60 17.91 -15.08
N SER A 45 -27.08 16.70 -15.33
CA SER A 45 -26.90 16.01 -16.63
C SER A 45 -27.45 16.79 -17.81
N LYS A 46 -28.48 17.65 -17.62
CA LYS A 46 -29.05 18.48 -18.67
C LYS A 46 -28.21 19.72 -19.00
N ALA A 47 -27.26 20.09 -18.12
CA ALA A 47 -26.41 21.27 -18.25
C ALA A 47 -25.05 20.99 -18.89
N VAL A 48 -24.79 19.75 -19.29
CA VAL A 48 -23.50 19.35 -19.89
C VAL A 48 -23.26 20.06 -21.21
N ALA A 49 -22.11 20.74 -21.29
CA ALA A 49 -21.64 21.35 -22.54
C ALA A 49 -21.25 20.27 -23.58
N VAL A 50 -21.02 20.69 -24.81
CA VAL A 50 -20.54 19.80 -25.88
C VAL A 50 -19.14 19.29 -25.55
N THR A 51 -18.93 17.98 -25.68
CA THR A 51 -17.66 17.30 -25.47
C THR A 51 -17.35 16.40 -26.67
N ASP A 52 -16.10 15.96 -26.80
CA ASP A 52 -15.69 15.07 -27.91
C ASP A 52 -16.39 13.71 -27.83
N ASN A 53 -16.57 13.20 -26.62
CA ASN A 53 -17.26 11.94 -26.35
C ASN A 53 -18.30 12.11 -25.24
N ARG A 54 -19.36 11.28 -25.31
CA ARG A 54 -20.42 11.23 -24.30
C ARG A 54 -20.77 9.78 -23.97
N ILE A 55 -20.80 9.45 -22.69
CA ILE A 55 -21.13 8.11 -22.17
C ILE A 55 -22.27 8.25 -21.16
N SER A 56 -23.40 7.62 -21.46
CA SER A 56 -24.51 7.57 -20.51
C SER A 56 -24.28 6.49 -19.45
N LEU A 57 -24.45 6.87 -18.19
CA LEU A 57 -24.39 5.99 -17.02
C LEU A 57 -25.75 5.85 -16.34
N ALA A 58 -26.84 5.86 -17.13
CA ALA A 58 -28.20 5.75 -16.63
C ALA A 58 -28.38 4.56 -15.69
N GLY A 59 -28.99 4.80 -14.53
CA GLY A 59 -29.24 3.80 -13.48
C GLY A 59 -27.98 3.39 -12.69
N LYS A 60 -26.86 4.11 -12.86
CA LYS A 60 -25.61 3.79 -12.14
C LYS A 60 -25.32 4.82 -11.05
N THR A 61 -24.72 4.34 -9.98
CA THR A 61 -24.06 5.17 -8.97
C THR A 61 -22.58 5.27 -9.32
N VAL A 62 -22.06 6.49 -9.25
CA VAL A 62 -20.62 6.77 -9.43
C VAL A 62 -20.05 7.25 -8.10
N VAL A 63 -18.95 6.66 -7.69
CA VAL A 63 -18.22 7.00 -6.47
C VAL A 63 -16.75 7.25 -6.82
N PRO A 64 -15.98 7.97 -5.99
CA PRO A 64 -14.52 7.99 -6.12
C PRO A 64 -13.96 6.56 -6.09
N GLY A 65 -12.88 6.31 -6.85
CA GLY A 65 -12.19 5.04 -6.81
C GLY A 65 -11.66 4.74 -5.40
N PHE A 66 -11.66 3.47 -5.01
CA PHE A 66 -11.09 3.07 -3.73
C PHE A 66 -9.57 3.18 -3.74
N VAL A 67 -9.01 3.41 -2.54
CA VAL A 67 -7.57 3.48 -2.31
C VAL A 67 -7.19 2.29 -1.42
N ASP A 68 -6.28 1.45 -1.90
CA ASP A 68 -5.65 0.40 -1.09
C ASP A 68 -4.32 0.92 -0.54
N THR A 69 -4.29 1.16 0.75
CA THR A 69 -3.15 1.79 1.43
C THR A 69 -2.14 0.79 1.98
N HIS A 70 -2.34 -0.52 1.76
CA HIS A 70 -1.44 -1.56 2.27
C HIS A 70 -1.53 -2.83 1.42
N ALA A 71 -0.66 -2.97 0.47
CA ALA A 71 -0.56 -4.18 -0.35
C ALA A 71 0.89 -4.59 -0.61
N HIS A 72 1.12 -5.91 -0.70
CA HIS A 72 2.38 -6.52 -1.11
C HIS A 72 2.11 -7.27 -2.42
N LEU A 73 2.37 -6.63 -3.56
CA LEU A 73 1.92 -7.17 -4.86
C LEU A 73 3.01 -7.95 -5.60
N VAL A 74 4.29 -7.73 -5.27
CA VAL A 74 5.41 -8.38 -5.96
C VAL A 74 5.91 -9.55 -5.12
N PHE A 75 5.45 -10.74 -5.45
CA PHE A 75 5.88 -11.98 -4.82
C PHE A 75 5.56 -13.19 -5.71
N ASP A 76 6.14 -14.33 -5.34
CA ASP A 76 5.76 -15.65 -5.83
C ASP A 76 5.58 -16.63 -4.67
N GLY A 77 5.05 -17.82 -4.97
CA GLY A 77 4.73 -18.86 -3.99
C GLY A 77 3.28 -18.87 -3.53
N ASP A 78 2.91 -19.95 -2.87
CA ASP A 78 1.56 -20.21 -2.38
C ASP A 78 1.57 -20.32 -0.84
N ARG A 79 0.66 -19.57 -0.20
CA ARG A 79 0.45 -19.56 1.25
C ARG A 79 -0.90 -20.15 1.66
N SER A 80 -1.56 -20.90 0.79
CA SER A 80 -2.88 -21.49 1.06
C SER A 80 -2.87 -22.44 2.26
N GLU A 81 -1.80 -23.20 2.46
CA GLU A 81 -1.64 -24.08 3.62
C GLU A 81 -1.56 -23.30 4.94
N GLU A 82 -0.80 -22.17 4.97
CA GLU A 82 -0.75 -21.29 6.13
C GLU A 82 -2.11 -20.66 6.42
N PHE A 83 -2.80 -20.19 5.38
CA PHE A 83 -4.14 -19.66 5.52
C PHE A 83 -5.11 -20.72 6.08
N SER A 84 -5.05 -21.94 5.56
CA SER A 84 -5.86 -23.06 6.02
C SER A 84 -5.56 -23.41 7.49
N ALA A 85 -4.28 -23.37 7.90
CA ALA A 85 -3.89 -23.60 9.29
C ALA A 85 -4.47 -22.53 10.24
N ARG A 86 -4.41 -21.26 9.83
CA ARG A 86 -5.03 -20.14 10.58
C ARG A 86 -6.54 -20.29 10.71
N MET A 87 -7.23 -20.72 9.64
CA MET A 87 -8.66 -20.96 9.69
C MET A 87 -9.04 -22.14 10.62
N ARG A 88 -8.09 -23.05 10.90
CA ARG A 88 -8.25 -24.10 11.92
C ARG A 88 -7.92 -23.62 13.35
N GLY A 89 -7.55 -22.36 13.52
CA GLY A 89 -7.22 -21.77 14.84
C GLY A 89 -5.75 -21.98 15.27
N GLU A 90 -4.87 -22.38 14.36
CA GLU A 90 -3.44 -22.47 14.62
C GLU A 90 -2.83 -21.08 14.75
N SER A 91 -1.89 -20.91 15.69
CA SER A 91 -1.23 -19.63 15.92
C SER A 91 -0.45 -19.16 14.70
N TYR A 92 -0.59 -17.88 14.33
CA TYR A 92 0.22 -17.28 13.29
C TYR A 92 1.70 -17.29 13.69
N SER A 93 2.51 -17.85 12.82
CA SER A 93 3.97 -17.72 12.91
C SER A 93 4.47 -17.09 11.61
N ALA A 94 5.47 -16.22 11.68
CA ALA A 94 6.08 -15.59 10.49
C ALA A 94 6.74 -16.62 9.51
N GLY A 95 6.46 -17.91 9.68
CA GLY A 95 7.00 -19.00 8.85
C GLY A 95 6.59 -18.92 7.39
N GLY A 96 5.39 -18.42 7.10
CA GLY A 96 4.90 -18.24 5.72
C GLY A 96 5.69 -17.21 4.91
N ILE A 97 6.25 -16.19 5.56
CA ILE A 97 7.12 -15.21 4.90
C ILE A 97 8.35 -15.90 4.31
N LYS A 98 8.95 -16.87 5.01
CA LYS A 98 10.13 -17.61 4.53
C LYS A 98 9.87 -18.39 3.24
N THR A 99 8.68 -19.00 3.11
CA THR A 99 8.29 -19.72 1.90
C THR A 99 8.13 -18.74 0.72
N THR A 100 7.47 -17.61 0.95
CA THR A 100 7.32 -16.55 -0.06
C THR A 100 8.67 -15.97 -0.47
N VAL A 101 9.57 -15.70 0.48
CA VAL A 101 10.92 -15.18 0.20
C VAL A 101 11.70 -16.15 -0.70
N ALA A 102 11.68 -17.44 -0.35
CA ALA A 102 12.40 -18.45 -1.15
C ALA A 102 11.86 -18.53 -2.59
N ALA A 103 10.54 -18.53 -2.76
CA ALA A 103 9.89 -18.54 -4.08
C ALA A 103 10.17 -17.26 -4.88
N THR A 104 10.04 -16.10 -4.25
CA THR A 104 10.24 -14.80 -4.90
C THR A 104 11.67 -14.64 -5.41
N ARG A 105 12.67 -15.06 -4.64
CA ARG A 105 14.09 -14.96 -5.02
C ARG A 105 14.42 -15.79 -6.28
N VAL A 106 13.77 -16.94 -6.49
CA VAL A 106 14.04 -17.81 -7.65
C VAL A 106 13.11 -17.56 -8.84
N ALA A 107 12.03 -16.82 -8.64
CA ALA A 107 11.10 -16.48 -9.71
C ALA A 107 11.76 -15.57 -10.76
N SER A 108 11.38 -15.73 -12.03
CA SER A 108 11.81 -14.81 -13.07
C SER A 108 11.10 -13.46 -12.97
N ASP A 109 11.71 -12.41 -13.53
CA ASP A 109 11.05 -11.10 -13.68
C ASP A 109 9.72 -11.18 -14.41
N GLU A 110 9.65 -12.04 -15.43
CA GLU A 110 8.42 -12.25 -16.19
C GLU A 110 7.31 -12.84 -15.32
N THR A 111 7.65 -13.84 -14.48
CA THR A 111 6.70 -14.44 -13.53
C THR A 111 6.21 -13.42 -12.52
N LEU A 112 7.12 -12.65 -11.91
CA LEU A 112 6.74 -11.62 -10.93
C LEU A 112 5.86 -10.54 -11.55
N ARG A 113 6.17 -10.05 -12.76
CA ARG A 113 5.32 -9.09 -13.49
C ARG A 113 3.93 -9.65 -13.80
N ALA A 114 3.87 -10.89 -14.27
CA ALA A 114 2.59 -11.53 -14.60
C ALA A 114 1.70 -11.69 -13.35
N ASN A 115 2.28 -12.12 -12.24
CA ASN A 115 1.59 -12.23 -10.95
C ASN A 115 1.10 -10.86 -10.45
N THR A 116 1.96 -9.85 -10.49
CA THR A 116 1.61 -8.47 -10.10
C THR A 116 0.51 -7.91 -10.98
N ALA A 117 0.62 -8.06 -12.31
CA ALA A 117 -0.41 -7.59 -13.25
C ALA A 117 -1.79 -8.24 -12.99
N ARG A 118 -1.80 -9.54 -12.66
CA ARG A 118 -3.03 -10.25 -12.28
C ARG A 118 -3.65 -9.66 -11.02
N LEU A 119 -2.86 -9.44 -9.97
CA LEU A 119 -3.33 -8.85 -8.70
C LEU A 119 -3.83 -7.41 -8.90
N VAL A 120 -3.11 -6.58 -9.64
CA VAL A 120 -3.54 -5.22 -10.00
C VAL A 120 -4.86 -5.24 -10.77
N HIS A 121 -5.03 -6.20 -11.70
CA HIS A 121 -6.31 -6.36 -12.41
C HIS A 121 -7.45 -6.72 -11.45
N GLU A 122 -7.21 -7.56 -10.45
CA GLU A 122 -8.19 -7.91 -9.42
C GLU A 122 -8.55 -6.70 -8.55
N LEU A 123 -7.57 -5.86 -8.16
CA LEU A 123 -7.79 -4.59 -7.47
C LEU A 123 -8.68 -3.66 -8.30
N HIS A 124 -8.36 -3.45 -9.57
CA HIS A 124 -9.17 -2.61 -10.46
C HIS A 124 -10.61 -3.15 -10.60
N ARG A 125 -10.78 -4.46 -10.70
CA ARG A 125 -12.14 -5.08 -10.74
C ARG A 125 -12.91 -4.90 -9.44
N SER A 126 -12.24 -4.72 -8.32
CA SER A 126 -12.83 -4.43 -7.01
C SER A 126 -13.12 -2.94 -6.81
N GLY A 127 -12.78 -2.08 -7.79
CA GLY A 127 -12.99 -0.63 -7.73
C GLY A 127 -11.83 0.15 -7.12
N VAL A 128 -10.72 -0.51 -6.80
CA VAL A 128 -9.49 0.16 -6.36
C VAL A 128 -8.81 0.80 -7.57
N THR A 129 -8.52 2.09 -7.50
CA THR A 129 -7.88 2.86 -8.57
C THR A 129 -6.52 3.41 -8.18
N THR A 130 -6.22 3.42 -6.90
CA THR A 130 -4.94 3.85 -6.33
C THR A 130 -4.53 2.83 -5.29
N PHE A 131 -3.29 2.39 -5.32
CA PHE A 131 -2.79 1.38 -4.38
C PHE A 131 -1.30 1.57 -4.10
N GLU A 132 -0.91 1.23 -2.89
CA GLU A 132 0.47 1.09 -2.48
C GLU A 132 0.99 -0.30 -2.89
N SER A 133 2.29 -0.41 -3.17
CA SER A 133 2.96 -1.71 -3.27
C SER A 133 4.23 -1.71 -2.44
N LYS A 134 4.21 -2.49 -1.36
CA LYS A 134 5.36 -2.73 -0.49
C LYS A 134 6.21 -3.89 -1.05
N SER A 135 7.53 -3.77 -0.93
CA SER A 135 8.47 -4.89 -1.07
C SER A 135 8.48 -5.78 0.18
N GLY A 136 9.56 -6.44 0.52
CA GLY A 136 9.71 -7.17 1.78
C GLY A 136 9.52 -8.69 1.67
N TYR A 137 9.38 -9.20 0.46
CA TYR A 137 9.37 -10.64 0.21
C TYR A 137 10.62 -11.15 -0.53
N ALA A 138 11.71 -10.36 -0.47
CA ALA A 138 12.97 -10.77 -1.05
C ALA A 138 14.13 -10.74 -0.04
N LEU A 139 14.23 -9.71 0.78
CA LEU A 139 15.11 -9.56 1.95
C LEU A 139 16.62 -9.66 1.62
N ASP A 140 17.00 -9.33 0.39
CA ASP A 140 18.38 -9.12 -0.05
C ASP A 140 18.43 -7.93 -1.03
N VAL A 141 19.62 -7.40 -1.28
CA VAL A 141 19.80 -6.17 -2.08
C VAL A 141 19.27 -6.31 -3.48
N GLU A 142 19.64 -7.38 -4.18
CA GLU A 142 19.28 -7.60 -5.59
C GLU A 142 17.77 -7.76 -5.76
N ASN A 143 17.15 -8.59 -4.94
CA ASN A 143 15.76 -8.97 -5.11
C ASN A 143 14.78 -7.95 -4.53
N GLU A 144 15.13 -7.19 -3.48
CA GLU A 144 14.34 -6.03 -3.02
C GLU A 144 14.35 -4.92 -4.07
N THR A 145 15.52 -4.61 -4.67
CA THR A 145 15.64 -3.65 -5.77
C THR A 145 14.79 -4.08 -6.97
N ARG A 146 14.87 -5.36 -7.33
CA ARG A 146 14.05 -5.97 -8.39
C ARG A 146 12.56 -5.86 -8.12
N SER A 147 12.13 -6.15 -6.89
CA SER A 147 10.72 -6.09 -6.50
C SER A 147 10.17 -4.67 -6.59
N LEU A 148 10.91 -3.67 -6.12
CA LEU A 148 10.50 -2.27 -6.20
C LEU A 148 10.48 -1.75 -7.64
N ARG A 149 11.44 -2.16 -8.47
CA ARG A 149 11.45 -1.83 -9.89
C ARG A 149 10.21 -2.39 -10.61
N ILE A 150 9.81 -3.62 -10.31
CA ILE A 150 8.59 -4.22 -10.85
C ILE A 150 7.35 -3.50 -10.31
N ALA A 151 7.28 -3.19 -9.01
CA ALA A 151 6.17 -2.46 -8.40
C ALA A 151 5.97 -1.08 -9.08
N SER A 152 7.06 -0.37 -9.38
CA SER A 152 7.01 0.95 -10.01
C SER A 152 6.46 0.95 -11.45
N GLU A 153 6.37 -0.20 -12.10
CA GLU A 153 5.70 -0.35 -13.39
C GLU A 153 4.16 -0.22 -13.27
N PHE A 154 3.60 -0.36 -12.06
CA PHE A 154 2.16 -0.41 -11.80
C PHE A 154 1.65 0.74 -10.91
N THR A 155 2.48 1.28 -10.04
CA THR A 155 2.11 2.36 -9.12
C THR A 155 3.30 3.27 -8.79
N GLU A 156 3.03 4.55 -8.50
CA GLU A 156 4.01 5.48 -7.97
C GLU A 156 4.13 5.39 -6.43
N GLU A 157 3.20 4.69 -5.77
CA GLU A 157 3.17 4.51 -4.32
C GLU A 157 3.95 3.26 -3.91
N THR A 158 5.26 3.29 -4.09
CA THR A 158 6.17 2.19 -3.78
C THR A 158 6.80 2.34 -2.41
N THR A 159 6.82 1.26 -1.63
CA THR A 159 7.33 1.23 -0.26
C THR A 159 8.44 0.20 -0.10
N PHE A 160 9.60 0.67 0.33
CA PHE A 160 10.70 -0.22 0.70
C PHE A 160 10.46 -0.82 2.08
N LEU A 161 10.33 -2.14 2.14
CA LEU A 161 10.15 -2.92 3.37
C LEU A 161 11.22 -4.01 3.49
N GLY A 162 12.49 -3.69 3.26
CA GLY A 162 13.59 -4.64 3.53
C GLY A 162 13.62 -5.11 4.98
N ALA A 163 13.09 -4.30 5.89
CA ALA A 163 12.91 -4.65 7.30
C ALA A 163 11.55 -5.32 7.61
N HIS A 164 11.15 -6.33 6.83
CA HIS A 164 9.93 -7.11 7.08
C HIS A 164 10.17 -8.19 8.14
N VAL A 165 11.18 -9.02 7.97
CA VAL A 165 11.69 -9.97 8.98
C VAL A 165 13.20 -10.14 8.77
N VAL A 166 13.88 -10.68 9.77
CA VAL A 166 15.28 -11.08 9.61
C VAL A 166 15.34 -12.38 8.80
N PRO A 167 15.98 -12.41 7.63
CA PRO A 167 16.05 -13.60 6.78
C PRO A 167 16.94 -14.69 7.40
N SER A 168 16.79 -15.92 6.91
CA SER A 168 17.40 -17.11 7.50
C SER A 168 18.92 -17.04 7.63
N GLU A 169 19.58 -16.39 6.69
CA GLU A 169 21.03 -16.21 6.63
C GLU A 169 21.58 -15.27 7.72
N PHE A 170 20.71 -14.45 8.33
CA PHE A 170 21.05 -13.53 9.41
C PHE A 170 20.44 -13.92 10.77
N ILE A 171 19.92 -15.14 10.93
CA ILE A 171 19.39 -15.60 12.22
C ILE A 171 20.50 -15.51 13.29
N GLY A 172 20.21 -14.79 14.38
CA GLY A 172 21.18 -14.52 15.45
C GLY A 172 22.07 -13.28 15.22
N ASN A 173 22.00 -12.65 14.05
CA ASN A 173 22.78 -11.46 13.67
C ASN A 173 21.86 -10.34 13.12
N ALA A 174 20.76 -10.03 13.81
CA ALA A 174 19.78 -9.06 13.37
C ALA A 174 20.38 -7.66 13.11
N ASP A 175 21.35 -7.23 13.93
CA ASP A 175 21.98 -5.92 13.77
C ASP A 175 22.88 -5.85 12.52
N GLU A 176 23.47 -6.98 12.10
CA GLU A 176 24.18 -7.06 10.83
C GLU A 176 23.20 -6.90 9.65
N TYR A 177 22.02 -7.53 9.74
CA TYR A 177 20.97 -7.35 8.75
C TYR A 177 20.44 -5.91 8.73
N VAL A 178 20.22 -5.29 9.89
CA VAL A 178 19.87 -3.86 9.97
C VAL A 178 20.92 -3.00 9.28
N SER A 179 22.20 -3.29 9.47
CA SER A 179 23.29 -2.58 8.80
C SER A 179 23.24 -2.72 7.27
N LEU A 180 22.88 -3.90 6.75
CA LEU A 180 22.65 -4.13 5.32
C LEU A 180 21.43 -3.32 4.81
N VAL A 181 20.31 -3.32 5.55
CA VAL A 181 19.09 -2.61 5.20
C VAL A 181 19.32 -1.10 5.10
N ILE A 182 19.98 -0.49 6.10
CA ILE A 182 20.21 0.97 6.13
C ILE A 182 21.39 1.43 5.27
N GLY A 183 22.23 0.51 4.84
CA GLY A 183 23.39 0.74 3.99
C GLY A 183 23.10 0.44 2.52
N GLU A 184 23.70 -0.65 2.03
CA GLU A 184 23.69 -1.01 0.61
C GLU A 184 22.28 -1.14 0.04
N MET A 185 21.36 -1.81 0.77
CA MET A 185 20.00 -2.04 0.29
C MET A 185 19.25 -0.71 0.12
N LEU A 186 19.27 0.16 1.14
CA LEU A 186 18.61 1.48 1.08
C LEU A 186 19.23 2.36 -0.01
N ASP A 187 20.53 2.30 -0.23
CA ASP A 187 21.19 3.09 -1.27
C ASP A 187 20.77 2.68 -2.69
N GLU A 188 20.53 1.39 -2.92
CA GLU A 188 20.05 0.88 -4.21
C GLU A 188 18.56 1.21 -4.45
N VAL A 189 17.70 1.12 -3.41
CA VAL A 189 16.25 1.21 -3.58
C VAL A 189 15.68 2.63 -3.47
N LYS A 190 16.41 3.59 -2.90
CA LYS A 190 15.89 4.94 -2.60
C LYS A 190 15.32 5.69 -3.81
N ALA A 191 15.86 5.44 -5.00
CA ALA A 191 15.37 6.08 -6.22
C ALA A 191 14.07 5.47 -6.77
N SER A 192 13.74 4.25 -6.34
CA SER A 192 12.55 3.49 -6.74
C SER A 192 11.51 3.39 -5.63
N SER A 193 11.71 4.12 -4.53
CA SER A 193 10.85 4.09 -3.36
C SER A 193 10.44 5.48 -2.94
N LYS A 194 9.17 5.65 -2.61
CA LYS A 194 8.61 6.87 -2.00
C LYS A 194 8.61 6.78 -0.48
N TRP A 195 8.42 5.57 0.03
CA TRP A 195 8.24 5.27 1.44
C TRP A 195 9.26 4.25 1.94
N ILE A 196 9.54 4.30 3.25
CA ILE A 196 10.26 3.25 3.98
C ILE A 196 9.36 2.71 5.08
N ASP A 197 9.38 1.40 5.28
CA ASP A 197 8.54 0.71 6.26
C ASP A 197 9.37 -0.31 7.06
N VAL A 198 8.95 -0.57 8.28
CA VAL A 198 9.56 -1.55 9.18
C VAL A 198 8.47 -2.35 9.89
N PHE A 199 8.64 -3.65 10.04
CA PHE A 199 7.77 -4.46 10.87
C PHE A 199 8.26 -4.44 12.32
N CYS A 200 7.68 -3.58 13.14
CA CYS A 200 7.96 -3.41 14.56
C CYS A 200 7.02 -4.30 15.41
N ASP A 201 7.38 -5.55 15.59
CA ASP A 201 6.57 -6.47 16.37
C ASP A 201 7.41 -7.65 16.87
N ARG A 202 6.82 -8.48 17.73
CA ARG A 202 7.46 -9.68 18.25
C ARG A 202 7.92 -10.62 17.13
N GLY A 203 9.21 -10.94 17.13
CA GLY A 203 9.81 -11.85 16.14
C GLY A 203 10.24 -11.18 14.84
N ALA A 204 10.06 -9.86 14.72
CA ALA A 204 10.58 -9.04 13.64
C ALA A 204 11.64 -8.06 14.19
N PHE A 205 11.39 -6.74 14.16
CA PHE A 205 12.38 -5.75 14.60
C PHE A 205 12.00 -5.11 15.94
N THR A 206 13.01 -4.82 16.75
CA THR A 206 12.86 -4.14 18.03
C THR A 206 12.53 -2.65 17.81
N PRO A 207 11.97 -1.96 18.84
CA PRO A 207 11.75 -0.51 18.79
C PRO A 207 13.00 0.31 18.42
N ASP A 208 14.17 -0.04 18.94
CA ASP A 208 15.42 0.68 18.65
C ASP A 208 15.92 0.44 17.22
N GLN A 209 15.83 -0.81 16.73
CA GLN A 209 16.13 -1.14 15.33
C GLN A 209 15.17 -0.42 14.38
N THR A 210 13.89 -0.37 14.73
CA THR A 210 12.85 0.34 13.98
C THR A 210 13.17 1.83 13.86
N ARG A 211 13.48 2.50 14.98
CA ARG A 211 13.91 3.91 14.95
C ARG A 211 15.14 4.14 14.09
N THR A 212 16.10 3.24 14.17
CA THR A 212 17.36 3.31 13.38
C THR A 212 17.07 3.23 11.89
N ILE A 213 16.25 2.27 11.47
CA ILE A 213 15.93 2.03 10.05
C ILE A 213 15.11 3.19 9.49
N LEU A 214 14.05 3.61 10.18
CA LEU A 214 13.20 4.70 9.71
C LEU A 214 13.95 6.02 9.62
N LYS A 215 14.80 6.35 10.62
CA LYS A 215 15.64 7.56 10.58
C LYS A 215 16.64 7.53 9.41
N ALA A 216 17.19 6.37 9.07
CA ALA A 216 18.05 6.22 7.90
C ALA A 216 17.30 6.50 6.59
N GLY A 217 16.07 5.98 6.44
CA GLY A 217 15.21 6.27 5.29
C GLY A 217 14.84 7.74 5.17
N ILE A 218 14.42 8.36 6.27
CA ILE A 218 14.11 9.79 6.33
C ILE A 218 15.31 10.64 5.89
N ALA A 219 16.51 10.27 6.36
CA ALA A 219 17.75 10.96 5.96
C ALA A 219 18.08 10.83 4.45
N LYS A 220 17.52 9.82 3.78
CA LYS A 220 17.62 9.59 2.32
C LYS A 220 16.43 10.17 1.55
N GLY A 221 15.47 10.82 2.23
CA GLY A 221 14.31 11.48 1.62
C GLY A 221 13.07 10.59 1.46
N LEU A 222 13.03 9.41 2.06
CA LEU A 222 11.85 8.56 2.10
C LEU A 222 10.94 8.96 3.27
N ALA A 223 9.64 8.95 3.06
CA ALA A 223 8.70 9.18 4.15
C ALA A 223 8.43 7.86 4.91
N PRO A 224 8.32 7.88 6.25
CA PRO A 224 8.17 6.66 7.03
C PRO A 224 6.73 6.14 7.04
N ARG A 225 6.61 4.82 7.09
CA ARG A 225 5.44 4.02 7.40
C ARG A 225 5.84 2.94 8.40
N LEU A 226 4.90 2.24 9.01
CA LEU A 226 5.21 1.27 10.05
C LEU A 226 4.15 0.17 10.15
N HIS A 227 4.57 -1.08 10.04
CA HIS A 227 3.77 -2.22 10.52
C HIS A 227 3.96 -2.31 12.03
N ALA A 228 2.88 -2.21 12.80
CA ALA A 228 2.98 -2.19 14.25
C ALA A 228 1.77 -2.82 14.94
N ASN A 229 2.02 -3.32 16.15
CA ASN A 229 0.99 -3.79 17.06
C ASN A 229 0.02 -4.79 16.43
N GLN A 230 0.52 -5.63 15.51
CA GLN A 230 -0.27 -6.65 14.81
C GLN A 230 -0.45 -7.89 15.67
N LEU A 231 0.61 -8.32 16.36
CA LEU A 231 0.65 -9.57 17.13
C LEU A 231 0.47 -9.33 18.63
N GLU A 232 0.98 -8.18 19.13
CA GLU A 232 0.85 -7.76 20.52
C GLU A 232 0.95 -6.22 20.63
N ALA A 233 0.53 -5.66 21.76
CA ALA A 233 0.74 -4.24 22.03
C ALA A 233 2.22 -3.96 22.24
N GLY A 234 2.72 -2.88 21.63
CA GLY A 234 4.12 -2.50 21.64
C GLY A 234 4.33 -0.99 21.47
N GLU A 235 5.57 -0.58 21.26
CA GLU A 235 5.93 0.84 21.07
C GLU A 235 5.69 1.36 19.64
N GLY A 236 5.27 0.51 18.69
CA GLY A 236 5.22 0.86 17.28
C GLY A 236 4.37 2.09 16.99
N ILE A 237 3.20 2.23 17.62
CA ILE A 237 2.34 3.42 17.47
C ILE A 237 3.07 4.69 17.92
N ALA A 238 3.70 4.65 19.10
CA ALA A 238 4.44 5.79 19.64
C ALA A 238 5.63 6.18 18.73
N ILE A 239 6.33 5.20 18.14
CA ILE A 239 7.40 5.44 17.18
C ILE A 239 6.87 6.09 15.91
N GLY A 240 5.71 5.63 15.41
CA GLY A 240 5.06 6.23 14.26
C GLY A 240 4.76 7.71 14.47
N VAL A 241 4.22 8.05 15.64
CA VAL A 241 3.94 9.45 16.01
C VAL A 241 5.26 10.23 16.23
N GLU A 242 6.27 9.65 16.90
CA GLU A 242 7.59 10.27 17.10
C GLU A 242 8.25 10.69 15.77
N LEU A 243 8.09 9.88 14.74
CA LEU A 243 8.77 10.07 13.46
C LEU A 243 7.88 10.66 12.36
N ASP A 244 6.69 11.15 12.70
CA ASP A 244 5.72 11.72 11.76
C ASP A 244 5.42 10.76 10.60
N ALA A 245 5.17 9.49 10.93
CA ALA A 245 4.90 8.46 9.94
C ALA A 245 3.57 8.73 9.23
N ALA A 246 3.56 8.52 7.91
CA ALA A 246 2.36 8.70 7.09
C ALA A 246 1.26 7.68 7.43
N SER A 247 1.65 6.50 7.93
CA SER A 247 0.72 5.49 8.46
C SER A 247 1.40 4.61 9.51
N VAL A 248 0.57 4.10 10.41
CA VAL A 248 0.89 2.97 11.28
C VAL A 248 -0.13 1.88 10.96
N ASP A 249 0.35 0.79 10.38
CA ASP A 249 -0.51 -0.23 9.79
C ASP A 249 -0.78 -1.38 10.78
N HIS A 250 -1.86 -2.13 10.56
CA HIS A 250 -2.43 -3.20 11.40
C HIS A 250 -3.08 -2.69 12.68
N VAL A 251 -2.33 -2.28 13.67
CA VAL A 251 -2.83 -1.73 14.94
C VAL A 251 -3.95 -2.60 15.54
N SER A 252 -3.77 -3.94 15.49
CA SER A 252 -4.75 -4.91 16.01
C SER A 252 -4.78 -4.92 17.54
N HIS A 253 -3.69 -4.47 18.17
CA HIS A 253 -3.52 -4.37 19.61
C HIS A 253 -3.15 -2.93 19.99
N PHE A 254 -4.04 -2.21 20.65
CA PHE A 254 -3.83 -0.83 21.06
C PHE A 254 -4.42 -0.57 22.46
N THR A 255 -3.98 0.48 23.10
CA THR A 255 -4.41 0.95 24.41
C THR A 255 -5.09 2.32 24.32
N ASP A 256 -5.76 2.76 25.39
CA ASP A 256 -6.31 4.13 25.44
C ASP A 256 -5.23 5.21 25.29
N ALA A 257 -4.00 4.92 25.74
CA ALA A 257 -2.86 5.81 25.54
C ALA A 257 -2.46 5.92 24.06
N ASP A 258 -2.52 4.83 23.32
CA ASP A 258 -2.23 4.83 21.88
C ASP A 258 -3.29 5.64 21.09
N ILE A 259 -4.56 5.52 21.48
CA ILE A 259 -5.64 6.34 20.90
C ILE A 259 -5.38 7.83 21.14
N ALA A 260 -4.96 8.19 22.35
CA ALA A 260 -4.66 9.58 22.70
C ALA A 260 -3.43 10.12 21.93
N LEU A 261 -2.48 9.27 21.55
CA LEU A 261 -1.32 9.67 20.72
C LEU A 261 -1.70 9.91 19.26
N LEU A 262 -2.70 9.19 18.75
CA LEU A 262 -3.14 9.27 17.35
C LEU A 262 -4.18 10.37 17.10
N SER A 263 -4.72 10.99 18.16
CA SER A 263 -5.75 12.04 18.12
C SER A 263 -5.15 13.43 18.05
#